data_ff3b68427ede576ee82f0c6726e58c3d
#
_entry.id   ff3b68427ede576ee82f0c6726e58c3d
#
_cell.length_a   1.000
_cell.length_b   1.000
_cell.length_c   1.000
_cell.angle_alpha   90.00
_cell.angle_beta   90.00
_cell.angle_gamma   90.00
#
_symmetry.space_group_name_H-M   'P 1'
#
loop_
_entity.id
_entity.type
_entity.pdbx_description
1 polymer ?
#
loop_
_entity_poly.entity_id
_entity_poly.type
_entity_poly.pdbx_seq_one_letter_code
_entity_poly.pdbx_strand_id
1 'polypeptide(L)'
;AGEVANPQEAIVKSVKSVLWRILIFYVGAIFVIVTIYPWNQLSNIGSPFVETFTKVGITAAAGIINFVVLTAALSGANSGIYSSSRMLFKLAHEGEAPKTFGKLSKRIVPDRAIVGITSGILIGFILNLIMSTMNKSMGELFVVVYSSSVLPGMVAWFVILISELKFRKNNSHLMAEHPFKLPLYPYSNYFAFAMLLVIVVFMFINPETRISVGVGAGVLVLASLVYM
;
A
#
# COMPACT_ATOMS: atom_id res chain seq x y z
N ALA A 1 -2.23 16.06 0.69
CA ALA A 1 -1.40 17.12 0.08
C ALA A 1 -2.21 18.41 -0.15
N GLY A 2 -3.46 18.35 -0.62
CA GLY A 2 -4.30 19.52 -0.88
C GLY A 2 -4.76 20.32 0.35
N GLU A 3 -4.51 19.81 1.56
CA GLU A 3 -4.91 20.43 2.83
C GLU A 3 -3.76 21.17 3.54
N VAL A 4 -2.59 21.24 2.90
CA VAL A 4 -1.39 21.89 3.46
C VAL A 4 -1.32 23.33 2.97
N ALA A 5 -0.90 24.26 3.83
CA ALA A 5 -0.86 25.69 3.53
C ALA A 5 0.01 26.06 2.30
N ASN A 6 1.09 25.31 2.05
CA ASN A 6 1.92 25.45 0.85
C ASN A 6 2.14 24.08 0.18
N PRO A 7 1.19 23.61 -0.68
CA PRO A 7 1.24 22.26 -1.24
C PRO A 7 2.46 22.00 -2.11
N GLN A 8 2.93 22.96 -2.89
CA GLN A 8 4.03 22.78 -3.83
C GLN A 8 5.36 22.46 -3.13
N GLU A 9 5.72 23.23 -2.12
CA GLU A 9 6.95 22.97 -1.34
C GLU A 9 6.82 21.72 -0.47
N ALA A 10 5.65 21.53 0.16
CA ALA A 10 5.40 20.38 1.03
C ALA A 10 5.50 19.06 0.27
N ILE A 11 4.96 18.98 -0.96
CA ILE A 11 5.03 17.79 -1.81
C ILE A 11 6.49 17.47 -2.17
N VAL A 12 7.26 18.45 -2.64
CA VAL A 12 8.67 18.24 -3.02
C VAL A 12 9.50 17.76 -1.83
N LYS A 13 9.33 18.40 -0.66
CA LYS A 13 10.03 18.02 0.58
C LYS A 13 9.63 16.62 1.04
N SER A 14 8.34 16.28 0.95
CA SER A 14 7.83 14.96 1.32
C SER A 14 8.39 13.87 0.42
N VAL A 15 8.39 14.04 -0.90
CA VAL A 15 8.93 13.07 -1.85
C VAL A 15 10.41 12.78 -1.57
N LYS A 16 11.22 13.82 -1.38
CA LYS A 16 12.64 13.66 -1.02
C LYS A 16 12.83 12.95 0.31
N SER A 17 12.02 13.30 1.32
CA SER A 17 12.08 12.68 2.65
C SER A 17 11.69 11.20 2.61
N VAL A 18 10.67 10.83 1.83
CA VAL A 18 10.22 9.43 1.67
C VAL A 18 11.32 8.57 1.07
N LEU A 19 12.02 9.05 0.04
CA LEU A 19 13.12 8.31 -0.57
C LEU A 19 14.20 7.93 0.45
N TRP A 20 14.66 8.90 1.25
CA TRP A 20 15.66 8.65 2.28
C TRP A 20 15.16 7.75 3.41
N ARG A 21 13.89 7.87 3.79
CA ARG A 21 13.27 6.99 4.77
C ARG A 21 13.21 5.55 4.27
N ILE A 22 12.85 5.33 3.02
CA ILE A 22 12.85 3.98 2.43
C ILE A 22 14.28 3.41 2.43
N LEU A 23 15.27 4.15 1.96
CA LEU A 23 16.64 3.67 1.92
C LEU A 23 17.17 3.33 3.32
N ILE A 24 17.00 4.20 4.29
CA ILE A 24 17.56 4.01 5.63
C ILE A 24 16.78 2.97 6.42
N PHE A 25 15.45 3.09 6.49
CA PHE A 25 14.67 2.26 7.40
C PHE A 25 14.27 0.92 6.79
N TYR A 26 13.94 0.84 5.50
CA TYR A 26 13.56 -0.44 4.89
C TYR A 26 14.80 -1.23 4.45
N VAL A 27 15.66 -0.66 3.65
CA VAL A 27 16.88 -1.36 3.18
C VAL A 27 17.80 -1.64 4.36
N GLY A 28 17.99 -0.69 5.27
CA GLY A 28 18.80 -0.86 6.47
C GLY A 28 18.25 -1.94 7.40
N ALA A 29 16.93 -1.97 7.65
CA ALA A 29 16.31 -3.00 8.48
C ALA A 29 16.45 -4.39 7.85
N ILE A 30 16.18 -4.53 6.55
CA ILE A 30 16.36 -5.81 5.84
C ILE A 30 17.82 -6.25 5.89
N PHE A 31 18.77 -5.35 5.66
CA PHE A 31 20.19 -5.63 5.74
C PHE A 31 20.58 -6.20 7.10
N VAL A 32 20.13 -5.57 8.20
CA VAL A 32 20.39 -6.06 9.56
C VAL A 32 19.78 -7.44 9.77
N ILE A 33 18.52 -7.66 9.38
CA ILE A 33 17.82 -8.93 9.56
C ILE A 33 18.55 -10.05 8.82
N VAL A 34 18.91 -9.89 7.54
CA VAL A 34 19.58 -10.94 6.76
C VAL A 34 21.03 -11.17 7.18
N THR A 35 21.64 -10.22 7.89
CA THR A 35 22.98 -10.39 8.49
C THR A 35 22.92 -11.30 9.73
N ILE A 36 21.80 -11.26 10.47
CA ILE A 36 21.61 -12.03 11.71
C ILE A 36 20.98 -13.40 11.43
N TYR A 37 20.07 -13.47 10.46
CA TYR A 37 19.37 -14.68 10.07
C TYR A 37 19.64 -15.05 8.62
N PRO A 38 19.94 -16.33 8.32
CA PRO A 38 19.95 -16.83 6.96
C PRO A 38 18.57 -16.65 6.32
N TRP A 39 18.53 -16.17 5.08
CA TRP A 39 17.30 -15.86 4.36
C TRP A 39 16.31 -17.04 4.26
N ASN A 40 16.82 -18.28 4.18
CA ASN A 40 16.03 -19.51 4.10
C ASN A 40 15.33 -19.90 5.41
N GLN A 41 15.69 -19.28 6.53
CA GLN A 41 15.07 -19.51 7.84
C GLN A 41 14.01 -18.45 8.17
N LEU A 42 13.96 -17.34 7.43
CA LEU A 42 13.08 -16.23 7.71
C LEU A 42 11.59 -16.58 7.60
N SER A 43 11.23 -17.56 6.76
CA SER A 43 9.84 -18.02 6.60
C SER A 43 9.28 -18.74 7.83
N ASN A 44 10.16 -19.29 8.67
CA ASN A 44 9.79 -20.11 9.83
C ASN A 44 9.81 -19.33 11.16
N ILE A 45 10.24 -18.08 11.13
CA ILE A 45 10.25 -17.21 12.31
C ILE A 45 9.01 -16.31 12.32
N GLY A 46 8.50 -16.00 13.50
CA GLY A 46 7.34 -15.13 13.66
C GLY A 46 7.60 -13.71 13.17
N SER A 47 7.84 -12.77 14.08
CA SER A 47 8.23 -11.41 13.71
C SER A 47 9.75 -11.32 13.59
N PRO A 48 10.34 -11.09 12.39
CA PRO A 48 11.78 -10.97 12.22
C PRO A 48 12.41 -9.90 13.12
N PHE A 49 11.67 -8.84 13.40
CA PHE A 49 12.12 -7.78 14.29
C PHE A 49 12.25 -8.26 15.74
N VAL A 50 11.24 -8.94 16.27
CA VAL A 50 11.23 -9.46 17.64
C VAL A 50 12.33 -10.49 17.82
N GLU A 51 12.40 -11.46 16.90
CA GLU A 51 13.38 -12.53 16.94
C GLU A 51 14.82 -12.02 16.84
N THR A 52 15.07 -11.00 16.04
CA THR A 52 16.40 -10.37 15.95
C THR A 52 16.89 -9.86 17.30
N PHE A 53 16.03 -9.17 18.06
CA PHE A 53 16.41 -8.67 19.38
C PHE A 53 16.57 -9.79 20.41
N THR A 54 15.75 -10.81 20.34
CA THR A 54 15.86 -12.00 21.21
C THR A 54 17.20 -12.71 20.97
N LYS A 55 17.62 -12.87 19.72
CA LYS A 55 18.88 -13.53 19.35
C LYS A 55 20.12 -12.76 19.81
N VAL A 56 20.03 -11.45 19.83
CA VAL A 56 21.11 -10.57 20.35
C VAL A 56 21.14 -10.54 21.88
N GLY A 57 20.22 -11.25 22.56
CA GLY A 57 20.18 -11.36 24.02
C GLY A 57 19.37 -10.30 24.74
N ILE A 58 18.63 -9.45 24.01
CA ILE A 58 17.79 -8.38 24.58
C ILE A 58 16.33 -8.83 24.67
N THR A 59 16.06 -9.85 25.49
CA THR A 59 14.72 -10.45 25.61
C THR A 59 13.66 -9.45 26.12
N ALA A 60 14.02 -8.52 26.99
CA ALA A 60 13.12 -7.45 27.43
C ALA A 60 12.68 -6.52 26.29
N ALA A 61 13.48 -6.36 25.25
CA ALA A 61 13.13 -5.56 24.08
C ALA A 61 12.04 -6.22 23.22
N ALA A 62 11.85 -7.53 23.28
CA ALA A 62 10.83 -8.23 22.51
C ALA A 62 9.41 -7.70 22.80
N GLY A 63 9.08 -7.45 24.07
CA GLY A 63 7.80 -6.85 24.48
C GLY A 63 7.61 -5.42 23.97
N ILE A 64 8.66 -4.60 24.06
CA ILE A 64 8.64 -3.21 23.58
C ILE A 64 8.45 -3.19 22.07
N ILE A 65 9.16 -4.05 21.33
CA ILE A 65 9.07 -4.12 19.88
C ILE A 65 7.71 -4.63 19.43
N ASN A 66 7.14 -5.62 20.10
CA ASN A 66 5.77 -6.05 19.83
C ASN A 66 4.78 -4.91 20.00
N PHE A 67 4.91 -4.10 21.05
CA PHE A 67 4.07 -2.91 21.24
C PHE A 67 4.29 -1.89 20.11
N VAL A 68 5.52 -1.65 19.69
CA VAL A 68 5.83 -0.75 18.56
C VAL A 68 5.25 -1.28 17.26
N VAL A 69 5.37 -2.57 16.97
CA VAL A 69 4.79 -3.19 15.78
C VAL A 69 3.26 -3.07 15.79
N LEU A 70 2.62 -3.32 16.93
CA LEU A 70 1.18 -3.17 17.07
C LEU A 70 0.72 -1.71 16.84
N THR A 71 1.39 -0.75 17.46
CA THR A 71 1.06 0.68 17.26
C THR A 71 1.31 1.14 15.83
N ALA A 72 2.38 0.64 15.17
CA ALA A 72 2.64 0.91 13.77
C ALA A 72 1.56 0.34 12.86
N ALA A 73 1.10 -0.91 13.12
CA ALA A 73 0.01 -1.54 12.37
C ALA A 73 -1.30 -0.76 12.53
N LEU A 74 -1.65 -0.35 13.75
CA LEU A 74 -2.84 0.48 14.01
C LEU A 74 -2.75 1.85 13.32
N SER A 75 -1.59 2.48 13.33
CA SER A 75 -1.34 3.73 12.62
C SER A 75 -1.49 3.56 11.09
N GLY A 76 -0.97 2.46 10.55
CA GLY A 76 -1.13 2.10 9.14
C GLY A 76 -2.60 1.89 8.76
N ALA A 77 -3.35 1.15 9.57
CA ALA A 77 -4.78 0.91 9.38
C ALA A 77 -5.57 2.24 9.41
N ASN A 78 -5.29 3.11 10.37
CA ASN A 78 -5.93 4.43 10.47
C ASN A 78 -5.64 5.29 9.23
N SER A 79 -4.40 5.30 8.74
CA SER A 79 -4.01 6.02 7.52
C SER A 79 -4.71 5.45 6.28
N GLY A 80 -4.87 4.12 6.22
CA GLY A 80 -5.62 3.44 5.16
C GLY A 80 -7.10 3.84 5.15
N ILE A 81 -7.77 3.81 6.31
CA ILE A 81 -9.17 4.23 6.46
C ILE A 81 -9.34 5.70 6.05
N TYR A 82 -8.43 6.57 6.50
CA TYR A 82 -8.43 7.98 6.16
C TYR A 82 -8.35 8.22 4.64
N SER A 83 -7.40 7.59 3.98
CA SER A 83 -7.18 7.77 2.54
C SER A 83 -8.32 7.18 1.72
N SER A 84 -8.74 5.94 2.04
CA SER A 84 -9.79 5.24 1.30
C SER A 84 -11.16 5.90 1.46
N SER A 85 -11.50 6.38 2.66
CA SER A 85 -12.77 7.06 2.89
C SER A 85 -12.87 8.39 2.13
N ARG A 86 -11.78 9.13 2.01
CA ARG A 86 -11.75 10.37 1.20
C ARG A 86 -11.81 10.08 -0.30
N MET A 87 -11.19 8.99 -0.75
CA MET A 87 -11.33 8.55 -2.14
C MET A 87 -12.77 8.15 -2.44
N LEU A 88 -13.40 7.34 -1.59
CA LEU A 88 -14.79 6.93 -1.74
C LEU A 88 -15.76 8.13 -1.73
N PHE A 89 -15.51 9.12 -0.86
CA PHE A 89 -16.28 10.36 -0.82
C PHE A 89 -16.15 11.11 -2.15
N LYS A 90 -14.94 11.22 -2.69
CA LYS A 90 -14.70 11.90 -3.95
C LYS A 90 -15.39 11.19 -5.13
N LEU A 91 -15.28 9.88 -5.23
CA LEU A 91 -15.96 9.07 -6.24
C LEU A 91 -17.49 9.26 -6.17
N ALA A 92 -18.06 9.29 -4.95
CA ALA A 92 -19.49 9.53 -4.78
C ALA A 92 -19.91 10.95 -5.21
N HIS A 93 -19.01 11.91 -5.10
CA HIS A 93 -19.26 13.30 -5.53
C HIS A 93 -19.19 13.44 -7.06
N GLU A 94 -18.33 12.66 -7.70
CA GLU A 94 -18.19 12.56 -9.16
C GLU A 94 -19.28 11.67 -9.81
N GLY A 95 -20.12 11.01 -8.99
CA GLY A 95 -21.21 10.15 -9.48
C GLY A 95 -20.78 8.70 -9.73
N GLU A 96 -19.52 8.36 -9.44
CA GLU A 96 -18.91 7.05 -9.67
C GLU A 96 -19.07 6.08 -8.48
N ALA A 97 -19.71 6.53 -7.40
CA ALA A 97 -20.06 5.71 -6.24
C ALA A 97 -21.42 6.12 -5.68
N PRO A 98 -22.06 5.27 -4.85
CA PRO A 98 -23.36 5.60 -4.27
C PRO A 98 -23.37 6.96 -3.56
N LYS A 99 -24.31 7.81 -3.91
CA LYS A 99 -24.46 9.20 -3.38
C LYS A 99 -24.49 9.30 -1.86
N THR A 100 -24.79 8.19 -1.18
CA THR A 100 -24.78 8.07 0.28
C THR A 100 -23.41 8.40 0.88
N PHE A 101 -22.33 8.03 0.20
CA PHE A 101 -20.95 8.27 0.64
C PHE A 101 -20.46 9.71 0.37
N GLY A 102 -21.15 10.46 -0.47
CA GLY A 102 -20.85 11.87 -0.77
C GLY A 102 -21.38 12.89 0.24
N LYS A 103 -21.89 12.43 1.41
CA LYS A 103 -22.40 13.32 2.45
C LYS A 103 -21.35 13.60 3.52
N LEU A 104 -21.21 14.89 3.88
CA LEU A 104 -20.39 15.33 5.01
C LEU A 104 -21.22 15.45 6.28
N SER A 105 -20.58 15.18 7.40
CA SER A 105 -21.14 15.44 8.74
C SER A 105 -21.08 16.94 9.08
N LYS A 106 -21.69 17.32 10.20
CA LYS A 106 -21.60 18.69 10.74
C LYS A 106 -20.16 19.15 11.02
N ARG A 107 -19.21 18.20 11.15
CA ARG A 107 -17.78 18.47 11.37
C ARG A 107 -16.95 18.46 10.06
N ILE A 108 -17.63 18.49 8.90
CA ILE A 108 -16.98 18.46 7.58
C ILE A 108 -16.13 17.18 7.37
N VAL A 109 -16.59 16.06 7.96
CA VAL A 109 -15.95 14.74 7.84
C VAL A 109 -16.87 13.80 7.05
N PRO A 110 -16.36 12.95 6.13
CA PRO A 110 -17.17 12.02 5.36
C PRO A 110 -17.54 10.75 6.20
N ASP A 111 -18.31 10.91 7.26
CA ASP A 111 -18.62 9.86 8.22
C ASP A 111 -19.17 8.60 7.58
N ARG A 112 -20.05 8.73 6.58
CA ARG A 112 -20.64 7.58 5.88
C ARG A 112 -19.63 6.80 5.06
N ALA A 113 -18.68 7.49 4.43
CA ALA A 113 -17.59 6.84 3.71
C ALA A 113 -16.64 6.13 4.69
N ILE A 114 -16.35 6.74 5.86
CA ILE A 114 -15.55 6.11 6.91
C ILE A 114 -16.23 4.84 7.41
N VAL A 115 -17.52 4.90 7.74
CA VAL A 115 -18.30 3.73 8.18
C VAL A 115 -18.32 2.66 7.09
N GLY A 116 -18.49 3.02 5.82
CA GLY A 116 -18.47 2.07 4.71
C GLY A 116 -17.14 1.32 4.60
N ILE A 117 -16.01 2.04 4.64
CA ILE A 117 -14.67 1.42 4.60
C ILE A 117 -14.43 0.56 5.85
N THR A 118 -14.76 1.07 7.03
CA THR A 118 -14.58 0.34 8.30
C THR A 118 -15.45 -0.92 8.35
N SER A 119 -16.67 -0.88 7.80
CA SER A 119 -17.54 -2.05 7.68
C SER A 119 -16.94 -3.13 6.80
N GLY A 120 -16.30 -2.75 5.67
CA GLY A 120 -15.58 -3.69 4.83
C GLY A 120 -14.43 -4.38 5.55
N ILE A 121 -13.65 -3.63 6.33
CA ILE A 121 -12.56 -4.19 7.17
C ILE A 121 -13.14 -5.15 8.22
N LEU A 122 -14.25 -4.77 8.88
CA LEU A 122 -14.89 -5.61 9.89
C LEU A 122 -15.44 -6.92 9.30
N ILE A 123 -16.04 -6.86 8.11
CA ILE A 123 -16.49 -8.06 7.39
C ILE A 123 -15.29 -8.97 7.07
N GLY A 124 -14.19 -8.41 6.56
CA GLY A 124 -12.96 -9.16 6.30
C GLY A 124 -12.41 -9.82 7.56
N PHE A 125 -12.43 -9.12 8.69
CA PHE A 125 -12.03 -9.66 9.99
C PHE A 125 -12.92 -10.81 10.45
N ILE A 126 -14.24 -10.67 10.36
CA ILE A 126 -15.20 -11.70 10.73
C ILE A 126 -15.04 -12.95 9.86
N LEU A 127 -14.88 -12.77 8.54
CA LEU A 127 -14.61 -13.87 7.62
C LEU A 127 -13.31 -14.61 7.96
N ASN A 128 -12.25 -13.86 8.30
CA ASN A 128 -10.98 -14.43 8.76
C ASN A 128 -11.17 -15.27 10.04
N LEU A 129 -11.96 -14.78 11.00
CA LEU A 129 -12.26 -15.47 12.24
C LEU A 129 -13.04 -16.78 12.00
N ILE A 130 -14.07 -16.75 11.15
CA ILE A 130 -14.85 -17.93 10.77
C ILE A 130 -13.97 -18.98 10.09
N MET A 131 -13.11 -18.58 9.16
CA MET A 131 -12.25 -19.52 8.46
C MET A 131 -11.14 -20.09 9.35
N SER A 132 -10.68 -19.33 10.34
CA SER A 132 -9.76 -19.80 11.38
C SER A 132 -10.35 -20.95 12.21
N THR A 133 -11.64 -20.90 12.51
CA THR A 133 -12.33 -21.99 13.24
C THR A 133 -12.51 -23.25 12.39
N MET A 134 -12.38 -23.15 11.07
CA MET A 134 -12.47 -24.28 10.12
C MET A 134 -11.13 -24.96 9.82
N ASN A 135 -10.16 -24.91 10.74
CA ASN A 135 -8.83 -25.54 10.63
C ASN A 135 -7.92 -25.05 9.48
N LYS A 136 -8.14 -23.85 8.94
CA LYS A 136 -7.20 -23.21 8.03
C LYS A 136 -6.35 -22.21 8.79
N SER A 137 -5.04 -22.17 8.52
CA SER A 137 -4.15 -21.26 9.24
C SER A 137 -4.53 -19.80 8.98
N MET A 138 -4.66 -19.01 10.05
CA MET A 138 -4.96 -17.56 9.93
C MET A 138 -3.96 -16.82 9.03
N GLY A 139 -2.70 -17.25 9.03
CA GLY A 139 -1.64 -16.66 8.21
C GLY A 139 -1.88 -16.81 6.71
N GLU A 140 -2.39 -17.95 6.26
CA GLU A 140 -2.62 -18.19 4.83
C GLU A 140 -3.68 -17.26 4.26
N LEU A 141 -4.78 -17.05 4.96
CA LEU A 141 -5.83 -16.13 4.50
C LEU A 141 -5.38 -14.68 4.49
N PHE A 142 -4.67 -14.25 5.54
CA PHE A 142 -4.10 -12.92 5.58
C PHE A 142 -3.16 -12.69 4.38
N VAL A 143 -2.28 -13.64 4.10
CA VAL A 143 -1.36 -13.57 2.95
C VAL A 143 -2.13 -13.51 1.64
N VAL A 144 -3.16 -14.32 1.43
CA VAL A 144 -3.97 -14.29 0.21
C VAL A 144 -4.69 -12.96 0.04
N VAL A 145 -5.35 -12.45 1.07
CA VAL A 145 -6.06 -11.15 1.02
C VAL A 145 -5.09 -10.00 0.78
N TYR A 146 -4.00 -9.97 1.52
CA TYR A 146 -2.97 -8.94 1.38
C TYR A 146 -2.33 -8.97 -0.01
N SER A 147 -1.89 -10.14 -0.46
CA SER A 147 -1.26 -10.30 -1.77
C SER A 147 -2.23 -10.01 -2.92
N SER A 148 -3.52 -10.30 -2.74
CA SER A 148 -4.54 -9.98 -3.76
C SER A 148 -4.72 -8.48 -3.97
N SER A 149 -4.41 -7.65 -2.98
CA SER A 149 -4.47 -6.19 -3.11
C SER A 149 -3.28 -5.59 -3.87
N VAL A 150 -2.19 -6.35 -4.01
CA VAL A 150 -0.96 -5.86 -4.66
C VAL A 150 -1.20 -5.61 -6.15
N LEU A 151 -1.84 -6.53 -6.86
CA LEU A 151 -2.08 -6.38 -8.30
C LEU A 151 -2.96 -5.16 -8.63
N PRO A 152 -4.12 -4.92 -7.98
CA PRO A 152 -4.89 -3.68 -8.16
C PRO A 152 -4.07 -2.42 -7.85
N GLY A 153 -3.26 -2.45 -6.80
CA GLY A 153 -2.36 -1.34 -6.46
C GLY A 153 -1.32 -1.05 -7.56
N MET A 154 -0.77 -2.09 -8.18
CA MET A 154 0.19 -1.95 -9.28
C MET A 154 -0.45 -1.34 -10.53
N VAL A 155 -1.72 -1.62 -10.82
CA VAL A 155 -2.43 -0.97 -11.93
C VAL A 155 -2.44 0.55 -11.77
N ALA A 156 -2.67 1.05 -10.56
CA ALA A 156 -2.60 2.49 -10.28
C ALA A 156 -1.18 3.04 -10.58
N TRP A 157 -0.13 2.32 -10.23
CA TRP A 157 1.25 2.74 -10.53
C TRP A 157 1.55 2.76 -12.03
N PHE A 158 1.08 1.78 -12.80
CA PHE A 158 1.18 1.81 -14.26
C PHE A 158 0.47 3.02 -14.85
N VAL A 159 -0.75 3.30 -14.38
CA VAL A 159 -1.52 4.47 -14.84
C VAL A 159 -0.80 5.77 -14.50
N ILE A 160 -0.20 5.89 -13.32
CA ILE A 160 0.59 7.06 -12.91
C ILE A 160 1.78 7.27 -13.85
N LEU A 161 2.57 6.21 -14.13
CA LEU A 161 3.73 6.30 -15.01
C LEU A 161 3.35 6.68 -16.45
N ILE A 162 2.27 6.11 -16.98
CA ILE A 162 1.76 6.44 -18.33
C ILE A 162 1.23 7.87 -18.37
N SER A 163 0.49 8.27 -17.35
CA SER A 163 -0.05 9.63 -17.24
C SER A 163 1.05 10.68 -17.15
N GLU A 164 2.10 10.39 -16.41
CA GLU A 164 3.26 11.27 -16.28
C GLU A 164 3.97 11.46 -17.64
N LEU A 165 4.20 10.39 -18.38
CA LEU A 165 4.79 10.46 -19.73
C LEU A 165 3.93 11.30 -20.68
N LYS A 166 2.61 11.07 -20.69
CA LYS A 166 1.68 11.84 -21.53
C LYS A 166 1.63 13.30 -21.11
N PHE A 167 1.55 13.58 -19.82
CA PHE A 167 1.49 14.92 -19.27
C PHE A 167 2.72 15.74 -19.67
N ARG A 168 3.92 15.20 -19.48
CA ARG A 168 5.17 15.87 -19.84
C ARG A 168 5.30 16.11 -21.34
N LYS A 169 4.86 15.14 -22.15
CA LYS A 169 4.87 15.30 -23.61
C LYS A 169 3.94 16.43 -24.06
N ASN A 170 2.75 16.52 -23.50
CA ASN A 170 1.75 17.48 -23.90
C ASN A 170 1.94 18.89 -23.28
N ASN A 171 2.64 18.97 -22.15
CA ASN A 171 2.82 20.20 -21.38
C ASN A 171 4.30 20.51 -21.12
N SER A 172 5.14 20.38 -22.15
CA SER A 172 6.59 20.59 -22.03
C SER A 172 6.96 21.99 -21.54
N HIS A 173 6.14 23.00 -21.85
CA HIS A 173 6.32 24.39 -21.39
C HIS A 173 6.19 24.55 -19.87
N LEU A 174 5.30 23.78 -19.22
CA LEU A 174 5.14 23.81 -17.77
C LEU A 174 6.31 23.14 -17.02
N MET A 175 7.06 22.26 -17.71
CA MET A 175 8.16 21.53 -17.10
C MET A 175 9.40 22.41 -16.87
N ALA A 176 9.55 23.52 -17.57
CA ALA A 176 10.67 24.44 -17.40
C ALA A 176 10.68 25.07 -15.99
N GLU A 177 9.49 25.42 -15.49
CA GLU A 177 9.28 26.09 -14.19
C GLU A 177 8.89 25.15 -13.05
N HIS A 178 8.73 23.83 -13.36
CA HIS A 178 8.27 22.88 -12.35
C HIS A 178 9.31 22.67 -11.24
N PRO A 179 8.93 22.78 -9.96
CA PRO A 179 9.85 22.74 -8.81
C PRO A 179 10.49 21.37 -8.59
N PHE A 180 9.90 20.30 -9.15
CA PHE A 180 10.43 18.95 -9.07
C PHE A 180 10.67 18.38 -10.44
N LYS A 181 11.95 18.13 -10.77
CA LYS A 181 12.36 17.49 -12.01
C LYS A 181 12.81 16.07 -11.71
N LEU A 182 12.20 15.09 -12.38
CA LEU A 182 12.61 13.70 -12.29
C LEU A 182 14.02 13.55 -12.90
N PRO A 183 15.01 13.03 -12.14
CA PRO A 183 16.35 12.82 -12.68
C PRO A 183 16.31 11.74 -13.77
N LEU A 184 17.17 11.90 -14.80
CA LEU A 184 17.29 10.97 -15.93
C LEU A 184 15.99 10.71 -16.70
N TYR A 185 15.03 11.63 -16.67
CA TYR A 185 13.83 11.52 -17.50
C TYR A 185 14.21 11.50 -19.01
N PRO A 186 13.61 10.65 -19.86
CA PRO A 186 12.52 9.70 -19.60
C PRO A 186 13.00 8.29 -19.18
N TYR A 187 14.29 8.03 -19.12
CA TYR A 187 14.85 6.69 -18.87
C TYR A 187 14.45 6.13 -17.49
N SER A 188 14.43 6.97 -16.47
CA SER A 188 13.99 6.57 -15.13
C SER A 188 12.54 6.09 -15.10
N ASN A 189 11.67 6.68 -15.92
CA ASN A 189 10.27 6.29 -16.04
C ASN A 189 10.15 4.93 -16.75
N TYR A 190 10.87 4.72 -17.86
CA TYR A 190 10.89 3.42 -18.54
C TYR A 190 11.48 2.31 -17.68
N PHE A 191 12.53 2.63 -16.91
CA PHE A 191 13.11 1.68 -15.96
C PHE A 191 12.10 1.27 -14.88
N ALA A 192 11.38 2.23 -14.28
CA ALA A 192 10.33 1.95 -13.30
C ALA A 192 9.21 1.09 -13.91
N PHE A 193 8.79 1.38 -15.13
CA PHE A 193 7.79 0.60 -15.85
C PHE A 193 8.26 -0.84 -16.10
N ALA A 194 9.49 -1.02 -16.57
CA ALA A 194 10.08 -2.34 -16.78
C ALA A 194 10.18 -3.14 -15.47
N MET A 195 10.60 -2.50 -14.37
CA MET A 195 10.66 -3.13 -13.05
C MET A 195 9.28 -3.58 -12.57
N LEU A 196 8.22 -2.78 -12.75
CA LEU A 196 6.86 -3.20 -12.43
C LEU A 196 6.42 -4.41 -13.25
N LEU A 197 6.74 -4.45 -14.54
CA LEU A 197 6.46 -5.62 -15.40
C LEU A 197 7.19 -6.87 -14.90
N VAL A 198 8.46 -6.74 -14.55
CA VAL A 198 9.25 -7.85 -13.98
C VAL A 198 8.58 -8.38 -12.70
N ILE A 199 8.14 -7.50 -11.80
CA ILE A 199 7.45 -7.91 -10.57
C ILE A 199 6.15 -8.67 -10.91
N VAL A 200 5.34 -8.16 -11.83
CA VAL A 200 4.10 -8.86 -12.25
C VAL A 200 4.40 -10.24 -12.82
N VAL A 201 5.42 -10.36 -13.67
CA VAL A 201 5.84 -11.65 -14.24
C VAL A 201 6.26 -12.62 -13.14
N PHE A 202 7.08 -12.18 -12.19
CA PHE A 202 7.47 -13.01 -11.03
C PHE A 202 6.28 -13.45 -10.18
N MET A 203 5.30 -12.58 -9.98
CA MET A 203 4.07 -12.93 -9.25
C MET A 203 3.26 -14.02 -9.97
N PHE A 204 3.27 -14.07 -11.30
CA PHE A 204 2.62 -15.14 -12.07
C PHE A 204 3.40 -16.44 -12.06
N ILE A 205 4.73 -16.38 -12.04
CA ILE A 205 5.60 -17.57 -12.06
C ILE A 205 5.59 -18.26 -10.70
N ASN A 206 5.62 -17.50 -9.61
CA ASN A 206 5.68 -18.05 -8.25
C ASN A 206 4.35 -18.71 -7.86
N PRO A 207 4.34 -20.02 -7.52
CA PRO A 207 3.12 -20.74 -7.15
C PRO A 207 2.38 -20.13 -5.94
N GLU A 208 3.10 -19.61 -4.96
CA GLU A 208 2.54 -19.02 -3.74
C GLU A 208 1.73 -17.74 -4.00
N THR A 209 2.14 -16.95 -4.99
CA THR A 209 1.47 -15.68 -5.32
C THR A 209 0.47 -15.79 -6.47
N ARG A 210 0.50 -16.89 -7.24
CA ARG A 210 -0.37 -17.09 -8.39
C ARG A 210 -1.86 -17.02 -8.04
N ILE A 211 -2.27 -17.63 -6.94
CA ILE A 211 -3.67 -17.59 -6.46
C ILE A 211 -4.07 -16.14 -6.14
N SER A 212 -3.20 -15.42 -5.44
CA SER A 212 -3.42 -14.02 -5.08
C SER A 212 -3.54 -13.11 -6.30
N VAL A 213 -2.75 -13.37 -7.34
CA VAL A 213 -2.84 -12.66 -8.62
C VAL A 213 -4.19 -12.93 -9.29
N GLY A 214 -4.65 -14.21 -9.30
CA GLY A 214 -5.95 -14.58 -9.84
C GLY A 214 -7.10 -13.86 -9.12
N VAL A 215 -7.08 -13.83 -7.80
CA VAL A 215 -8.07 -13.11 -6.99
C VAL A 215 -8.00 -11.60 -7.26
N GLY A 216 -6.81 -11.02 -7.29
CA GLY A 216 -6.61 -9.60 -7.59
C GLY A 216 -7.12 -9.21 -9.00
N ALA A 217 -6.88 -10.06 -10.00
CA ALA A 217 -7.42 -9.87 -11.35
C ALA A 217 -8.95 -9.96 -11.36
N GLY A 218 -9.53 -10.92 -10.62
CA GLY A 218 -10.97 -11.04 -10.46
C GLY A 218 -11.59 -9.78 -9.84
N VAL A 219 -10.97 -9.20 -8.83
CA VAL A 219 -11.40 -7.93 -8.22
C VAL A 219 -11.39 -6.79 -9.25
N LEU A 220 -10.35 -6.70 -10.09
CA LEU A 220 -10.26 -5.68 -11.14
C LEU A 220 -11.35 -5.85 -12.19
N VAL A 221 -11.61 -7.09 -12.61
CA VAL A 221 -12.69 -7.39 -13.57
C VAL A 221 -14.06 -7.02 -12.99
N LEU A 222 -14.34 -7.42 -11.73
CA LEU A 222 -15.58 -7.06 -11.06
C LEU A 222 -15.74 -5.54 -10.92
N ALA A 223 -14.68 -4.84 -10.52
CA ALA A 223 -14.69 -3.38 -10.43
C ALA A 223 -15.00 -2.75 -11.79
N SER A 224 -14.39 -3.26 -12.88
CA SER A 224 -14.64 -2.77 -14.23
C SER A 224 -16.07 -3.00 -14.70
N LEU A 225 -16.66 -4.15 -14.34
CA LEU A 225 -18.07 -4.48 -14.69
C LEU A 225 -19.08 -3.63 -13.93
N VAL A 226 -18.77 -3.27 -12.69
CA VAL A 226 -19.63 -2.38 -11.88
C VAL A 226 -19.56 -0.94 -12.39
N TYR A 227 -18.46 -0.55 -13.03
CA TYR A 227 -18.25 0.79 -13.57
C TYR A 227 -18.87 0.98 -14.97
N MET A 228 -19.08 -0.09 -15.72
CA MET A 228 -19.79 -0.06 -17.02
C MET A 228 -21.30 0.08 -16.86
#